data_3e7343421699a105052a736efbbff0a1
#
_entry.id   3e7343421699a105052a736efbbff0a1
#
_cell.length_a   1.000
_cell.length_b   1.000
_cell.length_c   1.000
_cell.angle_alpha   90.00
_cell.angle_beta   90.00
_cell.angle_gamma   90.00
#
_symmetry.space_group_name_H-M   'P 1'
#
loop_
_entity.id
_entity.type
_entity.pdbx_description
1 polymer ?
#
loop_
_entity_poly.entity_id
_entity_poly.type
_entity_poly.pdbx_seq_one_letter_code
_entity_poly.pdbx_strand_id
1 'polypeptide(L)'
;TFLDDAPITLGDGVMIGSGVTIATPCHPLLKEERKVTEYPDGRHDLEYAKPVTIGANCWICSSATIVGGVTIGTGSIVAAGAVVTKDVPANSLVAGVPARVIRQLDEKDRINVWQTYQENKMPCSLREKERD
;
A
#
# COMPACT_ATOMS: atom_id res chain seq x y z
N THR A 1 0.09 7.85 -6.80
CA THR A 1 0.89 9.03 -6.39
C THR A 1 1.88 8.62 -5.32
N PHE A 2 3.13 9.04 -5.46
CA PHE A 2 4.17 8.88 -4.44
C PHE A 2 4.62 10.28 -4.00
N LEU A 3 4.52 10.53 -2.70
CA LEU A 3 5.05 11.70 -2.03
C LEU A 3 6.22 11.21 -1.18
N ASP A 4 7.43 11.38 -1.68
CA ASP A 4 8.63 10.67 -1.26
C ASP A 4 9.68 11.57 -0.57
N ASP A 5 9.24 12.45 0.30
CA ASP A 5 10.13 13.29 1.13
C ASP A 5 11.00 12.43 2.08
N ALA A 6 10.61 11.18 2.32
CA ALA A 6 11.45 10.12 2.86
C ALA A 6 11.42 8.90 1.93
N PRO A 7 12.38 7.95 2.05
CA PRO A 7 12.45 6.80 1.17
C PRO A 7 11.18 5.97 1.13
N ILE A 8 10.74 5.61 -0.10
CA ILE A 8 9.73 4.58 -0.36
C ILE A 8 10.47 3.39 -0.95
N THR A 9 10.49 2.27 -0.22
CA THR A 9 11.15 1.04 -0.63
C THR A 9 10.12 0.00 -1.04
N LEU A 10 10.26 -0.54 -2.25
CA LEU A 10 9.42 -1.61 -2.79
C LEU A 10 10.26 -2.87 -2.97
N GLY A 11 9.81 -3.98 -2.42
CA GLY A 11 10.40 -5.29 -2.66
C GLY A 11 10.09 -5.84 -4.05
N ASP A 12 10.74 -6.92 -4.42
CA ASP A 12 10.54 -7.57 -5.72
C ASP A 12 9.10 -8.09 -5.86
N GLY A 13 8.56 -8.03 -7.07
CA GLY A 13 7.23 -8.57 -7.38
C GLY A 13 6.05 -7.83 -6.74
N VAL A 14 6.25 -6.60 -6.24
CA VAL A 14 5.15 -5.78 -5.73
C VAL A 14 4.22 -5.35 -6.87
N MET A 15 2.92 -5.57 -6.69
CA MET A 15 1.88 -5.10 -7.61
C MET A 15 1.13 -3.92 -7.00
N ILE A 16 0.99 -2.84 -7.77
CA ILE A 16 0.32 -1.62 -7.32
C ILE A 16 -0.82 -1.28 -8.27
N GLY A 17 -2.03 -1.22 -7.72
CA GLY A 17 -3.24 -0.83 -8.45
C GLY A 17 -3.29 0.67 -8.77
N SER A 18 -4.21 1.04 -9.65
CA SER A 18 -4.44 2.43 -10.02
C SER A 18 -4.91 3.28 -8.83
N GLY A 19 -4.52 4.55 -8.80
CA GLY A 19 -4.95 5.48 -7.76
C GLY A 19 -4.33 5.26 -6.37
N VAL A 20 -3.38 4.33 -6.21
CA VAL A 20 -2.67 4.15 -4.94
C VAL A 20 -1.88 5.41 -4.60
N THR A 21 -1.94 5.81 -3.34
CA THR A 21 -1.15 6.90 -2.77
C THR A 21 -0.25 6.38 -1.66
N ILE A 22 1.04 6.67 -1.75
CA ILE A 22 2.03 6.47 -0.69
C ILE A 22 2.54 7.85 -0.31
N ALA A 23 2.36 8.24 0.95
CA ALA A 23 2.70 9.57 1.43
C ALA A 23 3.61 9.50 2.65
N THR A 24 4.85 9.89 2.48
CA THR A 24 5.85 9.93 3.57
C THR A 24 5.82 11.24 4.36
N PRO A 25 5.45 12.43 3.78
CA PRO A 25 5.44 13.68 4.51
C PRO A 25 4.43 13.68 5.66
N CYS A 26 4.79 14.35 6.72
CA CYS A 26 4.00 14.54 7.92
C CYS A 26 4.15 15.97 8.43
N HIS A 27 3.09 16.48 9.02
CA HIS A 27 3.11 17.75 9.74
C HIS A 27 2.89 17.54 11.24
N PRO A 28 3.36 18.46 12.08
CA PRO A 28 3.05 18.46 13.51
C PRO A 28 1.54 18.49 13.75
N LEU A 29 1.08 17.78 14.80
CA LEU A 29 -0.35 17.69 15.12
C LEU A 29 -0.89 18.98 15.73
N LEU A 30 -0.07 19.68 16.51
CA LEU A 30 -0.48 20.94 17.13
C LEU A 30 -0.44 22.08 16.11
N LYS A 31 -1.49 22.87 16.09
CA LYS A 31 -1.63 23.99 15.15
C LYS A 31 -0.53 25.04 15.31
N GLU A 32 -0.03 25.21 16.51
CA GLU A 32 1.05 26.16 16.83
C GLU A 32 2.36 25.76 16.15
N GLU A 33 2.61 24.45 16.02
CA GLU A 33 3.83 23.91 15.40
C GLU A 33 3.76 23.90 13.87
N ARG A 34 2.56 23.99 13.28
CA ARG A 34 2.38 24.09 11.81
C ARG A 34 2.46 25.51 11.26
N LYS A 35 2.68 26.50 12.11
CA LYS A 35 2.81 27.88 11.66
C LYS A 35 4.20 28.16 11.15
N VAL A 36 4.26 29.01 10.12
CA VAL A 36 5.52 29.61 9.68
C VAL A 36 6.09 30.40 10.87
N THR A 37 7.27 30.01 11.29
CA THR A 37 7.96 30.56 12.47
C THR A 37 9.38 30.96 12.07
N GLU A 38 9.96 31.93 12.77
CA GLU A 38 11.36 32.32 12.61
C GLU A 38 12.27 31.31 13.31
N TYR A 39 13.19 30.70 12.57
CA TYR A 39 14.21 29.78 13.04
C TYR A 39 15.60 30.35 12.74
N PRO A 40 16.69 29.82 13.33
CA PRO A 40 18.05 30.29 13.06
C PRO A 40 18.49 30.20 11.60
N ASP A 41 17.87 29.30 10.83
CA ASP A 41 18.12 29.06 9.39
C ASP A 41 17.12 29.76 8.47
N GLY A 42 16.15 30.49 9.03
CA GLY A 42 15.16 31.26 8.27
C GLY A 42 13.73 31.04 8.73
N ARG A 43 12.82 31.65 7.97
CA ARG A 43 11.39 31.61 8.27
C ARG A 43 10.70 30.53 7.48
N HIS A 44 10.24 29.48 8.16
CA HIS A 44 9.52 28.35 7.55
C HIS A 44 8.59 27.69 8.56
N ASP A 45 7.75 26.77 8.11
CA ASP A 45 7.02 25.81 8.94
C ASP A 45 7.84 24.53 9.15
N LEU A 46 7.45 23.74 10.13
CA LEU A 46 8.05 22.44 10.37
C LEU A 46 7.29 21.35 9.62
N GLU A 47 8.07 20.60 8.86
CA GLU A 47 7.63 19.43 8.12
C GLU A 47 8.62 18.29 8.38
N TYR A 48 8.14 17.07 8.43
CA TYR A 48 8.99 15.90 8.57
C TYR A 48 8.43 14.74 7.74
N ALA A 49 9.24 13.74 7.48
CA ALA A 49 8.82 12.58 6.73
C ALA A 49 9.26 11.29 7.40
N LYS A 50 8.48 10.23 7.19
CA LYS A 50 8.79 8.87 7.68
C LYS A 50 8.80 7.91 6.50
N PRO A 51 9.83 7.05 6.39
CA PRO A 51 9.93 6.12 5.27
C PRO A 51 8.78 5.12 5.26
N VAL A 52 8.48 4.61 4.06
CA VAL A 52 7.54 3.49 3.86
C VAL A 52 8.30 2.33 3.23
N THR A 53 8.08 1.13 3.74
CA THR A 53 8.65 -0.10 3.19
C THR A 53 7.53 -1.08 2.84
N ILE A 54 7.53 -1.57 1.61
CA ILE A 54 6.60 -2.61 1.14
C ILE A 54 7.44 -3.84 0.79
N GLY A 55 7.23 -4.93 1.52
CA GLY A 55 7.93 -6.19 1.33
C GLY A 55 7.64 -6.83 -0.03
N ALA A 56 8.46 -7.81 -0.40
CA ALA A 56 8.33 -8.50 -1.68
C ALA A 56 6.95 -9.16 -1.86
N ASN A 57 6.50 -9.28 -3.12
CA ASN A 57 5.26 -9.97 -3.51
C ASN A 57 3.99 -9.43 -2.84
N CYS A 58 3.97 -8.19 -2.40
CA CYS A 58 2.76 -7.54 -1.91
C CYS A 58 1.86 -7.11 -3.06
N TRP A 59 0.56 -7.13 -2.80
CA TRP A 59 -0.45 -6.57 -3.70
C TRP A 59 -1.18 -5.41 -3.03
N ILE A 60 -0.93 -4.21 -3.54
CA ILE A 60 -1.59 -2.99 -3.09
C ILE A 60 -2.71 -2.69 -4.08
N CYS A 61 -3.95 -2.93 -3.67
CA CYS A 61 -5.11 -2.77 -4.54
C CYS A 61 -5.42 -1.29 -4.80
N SER A 62 -6.26 -1.05 -5.80
CA SER A 62 -6.59 0.29 -6.30
C SER A 62 -7.07 1.24 -5.19
N SER A 63 -6.65 2.49 -5.29
CA SER A 63 -7.06 3.59 -4.38
C SER A 63 -6.70 3.39 -2.91
N ALA A 64 -5.82 2.44 -2.58
CA ALA A 64 -5.29 2.33 -1.22
C ALA A 64 -4.36 3.52 -0.90
N THR A 65 -4.35 3.92 0.36
CA THR A 65 -3.45 4.96 0.88
C THR A 65 -2.55 4.37 1.96
N ILE A 66 -1.24 4.62 1.86
CA ILE A 66 -0.25 4.20 2.85
C ILE A 66 0.43 5.45 3.38
N VAL A 67 0.36 5.65 4.70
CA VAL A 67 0.96 6.82 5.34
C VAL A 67 2.40 6.57 5.79
N GLY A 68 3.14 7.63 6.01
CA GLY A 68 4.54 7.58 6.41
C GLY A 68 4.78 6.78 7.70
N GLY A 69 5.87 6.03 7.71
CA GLY A 69 6.32 5.20 8.83
C GLY A 69 5.78 3.78 8.82
N VAL A 70 5.02 3.37 7.79
CA VAL A 70 4.44 2.03 7.69
C VAL A 70 5.39 1.06 7.02
N THR A 71 5.47 -0.15 7.57
CA THR A 71 6.08 -1.33 6.95
C THR A 71 5.00 -2.35 6.63
N ILE A 72 4.93 -2.78 5.36
CA ILE A 72 4.03 -3.86 4.92
C ILE A 72 4.88 -5.12 4.72
N GLY A 73 4.58 -6.15 5.49
CA GLY A 73 5.28 -7.44 5.44
C GLY A 73 5.07 -8.17 4.11
N THR A 74 6.07 -8.93 3.71
CA THR A 74 6.12 -9.72 2.46
C THR A 74 4.84 -10.53 2.24
N GLY A 75 4.38 -10.61 0.99
CA GLY A 75 3.25 -11.43 0.57
C GLY A 75 1.89 -10.94 1.03
N SER A 76 1.80 -9.72 1.58
CA SER A 76 0.54 -9.17 2.09
C SER A 76 -0.29 -8.49 0.99
N ILE A 77 -1.58 -8.42 1.25
CA ILE A 77 -2.56 -7.76 0.36
C ILE A 77 -3.19 -6.59 1.12
N VAL A 78 -3.15 -5.41 0.51
CA VAL A 78 -3.88 -4.23 0.97
C VAL A 78 -5.11 -4.08 0.09
N ALA A 79 -6.29 -4.24 0.65
CA ALA A 79 -7.55 -4.17 -0.09
C ALA A 79 -7.80 -2.77 -0.68
N ALA A 80 -8.62 -2.73 -1.73
CA ALA A 80 -8.95 -1.49 -2.41
C ALA A 80 -9.56 -0.45 -1.45
N GLY A 81 -9.14 0.81 -1.58
CA GLY A 81 -9.60 1.92 -0.75
C GLY A 81 -9.16 1.87 0.72
N ALA A 82 -8.34 0.93 1.12
CA ALA A 82 -7.85 0.85 2.50
C ALA A 82 -6.89 2.01 2.83
N VAL A 83 -6.91 2.46 4.08
CA VAL A 83 -5.95 3.47 4.58
C VAL A 83 -5.08 2.82 5.65
N VAL A 84 -3.84 2.49 5.27
CA VAL A 84 -2.87 1.79 6.12
C VAL A 84 -2.13 2.79 6.99
N THR A 85 -2.36 2.74 8.29
CA THR A 85 -1.80 3.66 9.30
C THR A 85 -0.89 2.96 10.31
N LYS A 86 -0.72 1.64 10.20
CA LYS A 86 0.13 0.82 11.08
C LYS A 86 0.80 -0.28 10.26
N ASP A 87 1.88 -0.82 10.78
CA ASP A 87 2.57 -1.95 10.16
C ASP A 87 1.64 -3.14 9.93
N VAL A 88 1.88 -3.81 8.82
CA VAL A 88 1.13 -4.99 8.39
C VAL A 88 2.03 -6.21 8.49
N PRO A 89 1.64 -7.25 9.24
CA PRO A 89 2.39 -8.50 9.30
C PRO A 89 2.49 -9.16 7.92
N ALA A 90 3.54 -9.95 7.69
CA ALA A 90 3.68 -10.70 6.45
C ALA A 90 2.48 -11.64 6.21
N ASN A 91 2.20 -11.93 4.94
CA ASN A 91 1.13 -12.83 4.50
C ASN A 91 -0.26 -12.48 5.07
N SER A 92 -0.57 -11.21 5.20
CA SER A 92 -1.83 -10.71 5.75
C SER A 92 -2.70 -10.05 4.70
N LEU A 93 -4.01 -10.23 4.80
CA LEU A 93 -5.00 -9.40 4.12
C LEU A 93 -5.45 -8.31 5.08
N VAL A 94 -5.25 -7.06 4.68
CA VAL A 94 -5.72 -5.89 5.43
C VAL A 94 -6.75 -5.10 4.62
N ALA A 95 -7.74 -4.52 5.30
CA ALA A 95 -8.79 -3.74 4.67
C ALA A 95 -9.34 -2.68 5.62
N GLY A 96 -10.02 -1.69 5.05
CA GLY A 96 -10.80 -0.67 5.78
C GLY A 96 -10.07 0.64 6.02
N VAL A 97 -10.77 1.55 6.68
CA VAL A 97 -10.30 2.89 7.06
C VAL A 97 -10.62 3.13 8.54
N PRO A 98 -9.62 3.10 9.42
CA PRO A 98 -8.24 2.68 9.19
C PRO A 98 -8.15 1.16 8.91
N ALA A 99 -7.14 0.76 8.14
CA ALA A 99 -6.97 -0.66 7.78
C ALA A 99 -6.70 -1.53 9.00
N ARG A 100 -7.30 -2.74 8.97
CA ARG A 100 -7.12 -3.78 9.99
C ARG A 100 -6.81 -5.10 9.32
N VAL A 101 -6.08 -5.96 10.01
CA VAL A 101 -5.85 -7.34 9.57
C VAL A 101 -7.20 -8.06 9.58
N ILE A 102 -7.63 -8.52 8.41
CA ILE A 102 -8.85 -9.30 8.24
C ILE A 102 -8.56 -10.77 8.53
N ARG A 103 -7.44 -11.28 7.99
CA ARG A 103 -6.97 -12.65 8.20
C ARG A 103 -5.55 -12.84 7.68
N GLN A 104 -4.94 -13.93 8.06
CA GLN A 104 -3.73 -14.44 7.44
C GLN A 104 -4.06 -15.15 6.12
N LEU A 105 -3.15 -15.08 5.16
CA LEU A 105 -3.20 -15.81 3.90
C LEU A 105 -2.54 -17.19 4.10
N ASP A 106 -3.14 -18.23 3.57
CA ASP A 106 -2.62 -19.59 3.67
C ASP A 106 -2.88 -20.42 2.39
N GLU A 107 -2.54 -21.69 2.39
CA GLU A 107 -2.71 -22.58 1.24
C GLU A 107 -4.17 -22.75 0.77
N LYS A 108 -5.16 -22.45 1.62
CA LYS A 108 -6.58 -22.47 1.24
C LYS A 108 -6.93 -21.35 0.27
N ASP A 109 -6.11 -20.30 0.21
CA ASP A 109 -6.25 -19.22 -0.76
C ASP A 109 -5.74 -19.59 -2.15
N ARG A 110 -5.12 -20.76 -2.28
CA ARG A 110 -4.59 -21.23 -3.57
C ARG A 110 -5.71 -21.47 -4.58
N ILE A 111 -5.62 -20.81 -5.71
CA ILE A 111 -6.45 -21.06 -6.88
C ILE A 111 -5.64 -21.89 -7.87
N ASN A 112 -6.18 -23.02 -8.33
CA ASN A 112 -5.62 -23.69 -9.49
C ASN A 112 -6.03 -22.89 -10.75
N VAL A 113 -5.22 -21.92 -11.12
CA VAL A 113 -5.50 -20.99 -12.21
C VAL A 113 -5.74 -21.74 -13.53
N TRP A 114 -4.97 -22.78 -13.81
CA TRP A 114 -5.10 -23.56 -15.04
C TRP A 114 -6.42 -24.34 -15.10
N GLN A 115 -6.79 -25.00 -13.99
CA GLN A 115 -8.06 -25.71 -13.90
C GLN A 115 -9.24 -24.75 -14.02
N THR A 116 -9.17 -23.60 -13.35
CA THR A 116 -10.20 -22.56 -13.40
C THR A 116 -10.36 -21.99 -14.82
N TYR A 117 -9.24 -21.84 -15.55
CA TYR A 117 -9.25 -21.42 -16.95
C TYR A 117 -9.96 -22.45 -17.83
N GLN A 118 -9.60 -23.73 -17.70
CA GLN A 118 -10.22 -24.82 -18.48
C GLN A 118 -11.73 -24.95 -18.21
N GLU A 119 -12.18 -24.66 -16.99
CA GLU A 119 -13.60 -24.67 -16.63
C GLU A 119 -14.35 -23.38 -17.06
N ASN A 120 -13.71 -22.48 -17.83
CA ASN A 120 -14.25 -21.18 -18.25
C ASN A 120 -14.72 -20.29 -17.07
N LYS A 121 -14.15 -20.48 -15.90
CA LYS A 121 -14.43 -19.67 -14.70
C LYS A 121 -13.45 -18.52 -14.53
N MET A 122 -12.55 -18.33 -15.51
CA MET A 122 -11.56 -17.26 -15.47
C MET A 122 -12.18 -15.89 -15.79
N PRO A 123 -11.65 -14.82 -15.18
CA PRO A 123 -12.02 -13.46 -15.52
C PRO A 123 -11.82 -13.12 -17.00
N CYS A 124 -12.61 -12.21 -17.53
CA CYS A 124 -12.72 -11.84 -18.94
C CYS A 124 -11.38 -11.55 -19.65
N SER A 125 -10.41 -10.99 -18.93
CA SER A 125 -9.11 -10.59 -19.48
C SER A 125 -8.24 -11.74 -20.04
N LEU A 126 -8.55 -12.99 -19.70
CA LEU A 126 -7.80 -14.15 -20.19
C LEU A 126 -8.55 -14.94 -21.27
N ARG A 127 -9.80 -14.58 -21.58
CA ARG A 127 -10.62 -15.22 -22.62
C ARG A 127 -10.35 -14.70 -24.04
N GLU A 128 -9.65 -13.58 -24.17
CA GLU A 128 -9.46 -12.92 -25.47
C GLU A 128 -8.39 -13.56 -26.36
N LYS A 129 -7.60 -14.52 -25.84
CA LYS A 129 -6.52 -15.16 -26.60
C LYS A 129 -6.94 -16.38 -27.43
N GLU A 130 -8.20 -16.78 -27.39
CA GLU A 130 -8.70 -17.96 -28.14
C GLU A 130 -9.55 -17.61 -29.38
N ARG A 131 -9.54 -16.36 -29.85
CA ARG A 131 -10.37 -15.92 -30.98
C ARG A 131 -9.63 -15.72 -32.31
N ASP A 132 -8.42 -16.25 -32.40
CA ASP A 132 -7.66 -16.23 -33.69
C ASP A 132 -7.55 -17.62 -34.27
#